data_11eacf9ad7c130222b84209e557130b6
#
_entry.id   11eacf9ad7c130222b84209e557130b6
#
_cell.length_a   1.000
_cell.length_b   1.000
_cell.length_c   1.000
_cell.angle_alpha   90.00
_cell.angle_beta   90.00
_cell.angle_gamma   90.00
#
_symmetry.space_group_name_H-M   'P 1'
#
loop_
_entity.id
_entity.type
_entity.pdbx_description
1 polymer ?
#
loop_
_entity_poly.entity_id
_entity_poly.type
_entity_poly.pdbx_seq_one_letter_code
_entity_poly.pdbx_strand_id
1 'polypeptide(L)'
;MKIAVGCDPNAEAYKQELITYMRGLGHEVTDFGSEDVIYAHVATKVGEEVAAGHFDRGVLFCGTGIGVMLAANKVKGVRAANVNNVYSAKRACLSNDCNIITLGSQVTGDMLAKELISAYLDCTYVYNERSGKKVDAINDYDNAR
;
A
#
# COMPACT_ATOMS: atom_id res chain seq x y z
N MET A 1 -10.37 -9.72 -1.41
CA MET A 1 -10.10 -8.41 -2.08
C MET A 1 -9.17 -8.63 -3.25
N LYS A 2 -9.20 -7.72 -4.22
CA LYS A 2 -8.21 -7.61 -5.30
C LYS A 2 -7.09 -6.69 -4.86
N ILE A 3 -5.86 -7.18 -4.84
CA ILE A 3 -4.69 -6.45 -4.34
C ILE A 3 -3.66 -6.30 -5.46
N ALA A 4 -3.24 -5.07 -5.72
CA ALA A 4 -2.15 -4.76 -6.64
C ALA A 4 -0.82 -4.70 -5.87
N VAL A 5 0.21 -5.38 -6.35
CA VAL A 5 1.51 -5.46 -5.69
C VAL A 5 2.63 -5.15 -6.68
N GLY A 6 3.65 -4.46 -6.23
CA GLY A 6 4.85 -4.18 -7.01
C GLY A 6 6.03 -3.84 -6.10
N CYS A 7 7.23 -3.92 -6.63
CA CYS A 7 8.44 -3.54 -5.90
C CYS A 7 9.57 -3.12 -6.81
N ASP A 8 10.65 -2.59 -6.24
CA ASP A 8 11.91 -2.51 -6.95
C ASP A 8 12.61 -3.87 -7.02
N PRO A 9 13.63 -4.05 -7.89
CA PRO A 9 14.31 -5.34 -8.06
C PRO A 9 14.90 -5.91 -6.77
N ASN A 10 15.35 -5.06 -5.84
CA ASN A 10 15.99 -5.49 -4.59
C ASN A 10 15.01 -6.17 -3.61
N ALA A 11 13.72 -5.93 -3.76
CA ALA A 11 12.69 -6.50 -2.90
C ALA A 11 11.92 -7.67 -3.54
N GLU A 12 12.39 -8.23 -4.65
CA GLU A 12 11.67 -9.26 -5.42
C GLU A 12 11.36 -10.51 -4.58
N ALA A 13 12.36 -11.10 -3.93
CA ALA A 13 12.16 -12.31 -3.12
C ALA A 13 11.20 -12.04 -1.96
N TYR A 14 11.33 -10.88 -1.32
CA TYR A 14 10.45 -10.41 -0.25
C TYR A 14 9.00 -10.26 -0.74
N LYS A 15 8.82 -9.63 -1.89
CA LYS A 15 7.50 -9.49 -2.52
C LYS A 15 6.85 -10.85 -2.80
N GLN A 16 7.59 -11.79 -3.38
CA GLN A 16 7.04 -13.10 -3.75
C GLN A 16 6.55 -13.89 -2.53
N GLU A 17 7.29 -13.85 -1.44
CA GLU A 17 6.86 -14.48 -0.20
C GLU A 17 5.56 -13.85 0.35
N LEU A 18 5.47 -12.53 0.31
CA LEU A 18 4.29 -11.82 0.80
C LEU A 18 3.08 -11.95 -0.13
N ILE A 19 3.28 -12.07 -1.45
CA ILE A 19 2.23 -12.44 -2.40
C ILE A 19 1.67 -13.83 -2.06
N THR A 20 2.54 -14.82 -1.85
CA THR A 20 2.13 -16.17 -1.45
C THR A 20 1.31 -16.13 -0.16
N TYR A 21 1.75 -15.35 0.82
CA TYR A 21 1.04 -15.16 2.08
C TYR A 21 -0.37 -14.56 1.87
N MET A 22 -0.46 -13.45 1.13
CA MET A 22 -1.75 -12.79 0.86
C MET A 22 -2.73 -13.69 0.08
N ARG A 23 -2.24 -14.47 -0.88
CA ARG A 23 -3.04 -15.47 -1.58
C ARG A 23 -3.53 -16.56 -0.65
N GLY A 24 -2.69 -16.99 0.29
CA GLY A 24 -3.06 -17.94 1.34
C GLY A 24 -4.17 -17.44 2.28
N LEU A 25 -4.28 -16.12 2.45
CA LEU A 25 -5.39 -15.48 3.18
C LEU A 25 -6.69 -15.38 2.35
N GLY A 26 -6.68 -15.82 1.09
CA GLY A 26 -7.85 -15.80 0.20
C GLY A 26 -7.98 -14.53 -0.67
N HIS A 27 -6.94 -13.70 -0.75
CA HIS A 27 -6.95 -12.52 -1.62
C HIS A 27 -6.54 -12.86 -3.05
N GLU A 28 -7.10 -12.13 -4.02
CA GLU A 28 -6.67 -12.14 -5.41
C GLU A 28 -5.55 -11.12 -5.57
N VAL A 29 -4.33 -11.58 -5.82
CA VAL A 29 -3.14 -10.72 -5.88
C VAL A 29 -2.57 -10.68 -7.28
N THR A 30 -2.44 -9.49 -7.85
CA THR A 30 -1.79 -9.24 -9.13
C THR A 30 -0.43 -8.59 -8.91
N ASP A 31 0.60 -9.20 -9.47
CA ASP A 31 1.97 -8.71 -9.44
C ASP A 31 2.24 -7.79 -10.65
N PHE A 32 2.54 -6.52 -10.39
CA PHE A 32 2.88 -5.54 -11.42
C PHE A 32 4.37 -5.52 -11.77
N GLY A 33 5.16 -6.38 -11.13
CA GLY A 33 6.55 -6.61 -11.48
C GLY A 33 7.56 -5.94 -10.56
N SER A 34 8.82 -6.15 -10.91
CA SER A 34 10.00 -5.73 -10.16
C SER A 34 11.22 -5.51 -11.07
N GLU A 35 11.06 -5.58 -12.38
CA GLU A 35 12.18 -5.55 -13.32
C GLU A 35 12.72 -4.14 -13.56
N ASP A 36 11.86 -3.12 -13.36
CA ASP A 36 12.24 -1.73 -13.55
C ASP A 36 13.05 -1.24 -12.35
N VAL A 37 14.29 -0.82 -12.60
CA VAL A 37 15.18 -0.25 -11.59
C VAL A 37 14.69 1.10 -11.05
N ILE A 38 13.76 1.73 -11.76
CA ILE A 38 13.12 2.97 -11.31
C ILE A 38 11.81 2.62 -10.61
N TYR A 39 11.88 2.35 -9.32
CA TYR A 39 10.73 1.95 -8.50
C TYR A 39 9.51 2.89 -8.63
N ALA A 40 9.74 4.14 -8.98
CA ALA A 40 8.66 5.11 -9.15
C ALA A 40 7.67 4.68 -10.25
N HIS A 41 8.13 4.05 -11.33
CA HIS A 41 7.27 3.61 -12.42
C HIS A 41 6.27 2.53 -11.96
N VAL A 42 6.75 1.50 -11.26
CA VAL A 42 5.84 0.46 -10.74
C VAL A 42 4.93 1.01 -9.65
N ALA A 43 5.43 1.92 -8.81
CA ALA A 43 4.63 2.52 -7.74
C ALA A 43 3.49 3.40 -8.27
N THR A 44 3.78 4.23 -9.29
CA THR A 44 2.73 5.03 -9.94
C THR A 44 1.73 4.16 -10.70
N LYS A 45 2.21 3.11 -11.40
CA LYS A 45 1.33 2.17 -12.09
C LYS A 45 0.34 1.49 -11.13
N VAL A 46 0.83 0.96 -10.02
CA VAL A 46 -0.04 0.39 -8.97
C VAL A 46 -0.99 1.46 -8.42
N GLY A 47 -0.49 2.66 -8.20
CA GLY A 47 -1.31 3.80 -7.74
C GLY A 47 -2.46 4.12 -8.69
N GLU A 48 -2.19 4.18 -9.99
CA GLU A 48 -3.21 4.44 -11.02
C GLU A 48 -4.30 3.36 -11.04
N GLU A 49 -3.91 2.09 -10.96
CA GLU A 49 -4.84 0.96 -10.94
C GLU A 49 -5.73 0.94 -9.69
N VAL A 50 -5.16 1.26 -8.53
CA VAL A 50 -5.92 1.38 -7.27
C VAL A 50 -6.84 2.60 -7.30
N ALA A 51 -6.34 3.76 -7.75
CA ALA A 51 -7.14 4.98 -7.85
C ALA A 51 -8.30 4.86 -8.85
N ALA A 52 -8.12 4.08 -9.93
CA ALA A 52 -9.16 3.78 -10.91
C ALA A 52 -10.22 2.78 -10.39
N GLY A 53 -10.00 2.19 -9.21
CA GLY A 53 -10.92 1.19 -8.63
C GLY A 53 -10.82 -0.21 -9.26
N HIS A 54 -9.78 -0.49 -10.03
CA HIS A 54 -9.55 -1.82 -10.59
C HIS A 54 -9.07 -2.81 -9.52
N PHE A 55 -8.47 -2.29 -8.45
CA PHE A 55 -8.04 -3.01 -7.25
C PHE A 55 -8.57 -2.33 -5.99
N ASP A 56 -8.87 -3.14 -4.99
CA ASP A 56 -9.37 -2.64 -3.71
C ASP A 56 -8.26 -1.94 -2.91
N ARG A 57 -7.03 -2.48 -2.97
CA ARG A 57 -5.86 -1.98 -2.25
C ARG A 57 -4.56 -2.27 -2.99
N GLY A 58 -3.51 -1.52 -2.62
CA GLY A 58 -2.16 -1.76 -3.07
C GLY A 58 -1.18 -2.06 -1.93
N VAL A 59 -0.16 -2.87 -2.22
CA VAL A 59 0.98 -3.12 -1.33
C VAL A 59 2.27 -2.99 -2.14
N LEU A 60 3.15 -2.08 -1.74
CA LEU A 60 4.39 -1.77 -2.46
C LEU A 60 5.61 -1.99 -1.58
N PHE A 61 6.68 -2.46 -2.18
CA PHE A 61 7.93 -2.75 -1.49
C PHE A 61 9.13 -2.08 -2.18
N CYS A 62 10.08 -1.62 -1.36
CA CYS A 62 11.43 -1.31 -1.78
C CYS A 62 12.38 -1.57 -0.60
N GLY A 63 13.59 -1.07 -0.59
CA GLY A 63 14.51 -1.25 0.54
C GLY A 63 13.99 -0.67 1.85
N THR A 64 13.39 0.52 1.82
CA THR A 64 12.85 1.22 2.99
C THR A 64 11.32 1.35 3.00
N GLY A 65 10.68 1.19 1.85
CA GLY A 65 9.26 1.51 1.66
C GLY A 65 8.97 3.00 1.45
N ILE A 66 9.97 3.88 1.60
CA ILE A 66 9.78 5.33 1.54
C ILE A 66 9.62 5.82 0.10
N GLY A 67 10.52 5.42 -0.80
CA GLY A 67 10.50 5.89 -2.18
C GLY A 67 9.24 5.49 -2.93
N VAL A 68 8.81 4.25 -2.80
CA VAL A 68 7.56 3.76 -3.41
C VAL A 68 6.32 4.44 -2.81
N MET A 69 6.35 4.81 -1.53
CA MET A 69 5.28 5.61 -0.90
C MET A 69 5.21 7.01 -1.52
N LEU A 70 6.35 7.68 -1.63
CA LEU A 70 6.40 9.05 -2.21
C LEU A 70 5.91 9.05 -3.65
N ALA A 71 6.32 8.07 -4.45
CA ALA A 71 5.89 7.94 -5.83
C ALA A 71 4.38 7.66 -5.95
N ALA A 72 3.87 6.68 -5.20
CA ALA A 72 2.46 6.34 -5.20
C ALA A 72 1.57 7.54 -4.81
N ASN A 73 1.97 8.33 -3.82
CA ASN A 73 1.25 9.53 -3.38
C ASN A 73 1.24 10.68 -4.41
N LYS A 74 1.98 10.57 -5.52
CA LYS A 74 1.88 11.54 -6.63
C LYS A 74 0.69 11.24 -7.54
N VAL A 75 0.13 10.06 -7.45
CA VAL A 75 -1.07 9.69 -8.21
C VAL A 75 -2.30 10.23 -7.48
N LYS A 76 -3.14 10.96 -8.22
CA LYS A 76 -4.38 11.51 -7.69
C LYS A 76 -5.32 10.39 -7.20
N GLY A 77 -5.86 10.54 -6.01
CA GLY A 77 -6.70 9.53 -5.39
C GLY A 77 -5.96 8.47 -4.57
N VAL A 78 -4.62 8.51 -4.56
CA VAL A 78 -3.80 7.60 -3.73
C VAL A 78 -3.52 8.23 -2.36
N ARG A 79 -3.72 7.43 -1.34
CA ARG A 79 -3.29 7.69 0.03
C ARG A 79 -2.42 6.51 0.47
N ALA A 80 -1.12 6.63 0.26
CA ALA A 80 -0.15 5.59 0.60
C ALA A 80 0.56 5.92 1.92
N ALA A 81 0.69 4.91 2.79
CA ALA A 81 1.38 5.02 4.06
C ALA A 81 2.52 3.99 4.17
N ASN A 82 3.70 4.43 4.59
CA ASN A 82 4.77 3.53 5.02
C ASN A 82 4.48 3.06 6.45
N VAL A 83 4.38 1.75 6.65
CA VAL A 83 3.99 1.17 7.94
C VAL A 83 5.08 0.26 8.49
N ASN A 84 5.39 0.40 9.78
CA ASN A 84 6.47 -0.32 10.45
C ASN A 84 6.03 -0.99 11.77
N ASN A 85 4.79 -0.81 12.15
CA ASN A 85 4.19 -1.44 13.34
C ASN A 85 2.70 -1.68 13.14
N VAL A 86 2.15 -2.59 13.92
CA VAL A 86 0.75 -3.04 13.79
C VAL A 86 -0.25 -1.90 14.03
N TYR A 87 0.04 -1.01 14.99
CA TYR A 87 -0.83 0.12 15.25
C TYR A 87 -0.95 1.05 14.05
N SER A 88 0.19 1.45 13.46
CA SER A 88 0.20 2.29 12.25
C SER A 88 -0.48 1.61 11.06
N ALA A 89 -0.27 0.29 10.89
CA ALA A 89 -0.91 -0.47 9.81
C ALA A 89 -2.44 -0.44 9.93
N LYS A 90 -2.98 -0.64 11.14
CA LYS A 90 -4.42 -0.51 11.40
C LYS A 90 -4.91 0.92 11.19
N ARG A 91 -4.19 1.92 11.71
CA ARG A 91 -4.60 3.32 11.60
C ARG A 91 -4.54 3.86 10.16
N ALA A 92 -3.62 3.34 9.34
CA ALA A 92 -3.57 3.66 7.91
C ALA A 92 -4.95 3.43 7.24
N CYS A 93 -5.60 2.31 7.53
CA CYS A 93 -6.96 2.05 7.07
C CYS A 93 -8.01 2.78 7.93
N LEU A 94 -8.07 2.49 9.24
CA LEU A 94 -9.19 2.88 10.10
C LEU A 94 -9.34 4.40 10.30
N SER A 95 -8.26 5.16 10.24
CA SER A 95 -8.28 6.60 10.47
C SER A 95 -8.03 7.43 9.22
N ASN A 96 -7.20 6.93 8.30
CA ASN A 96 -6.68 7.71 7.18
C ASN A 96 -7.18 7.24 5.83
N ASP A 97 -7.98 6.18 5.80
CA ASP A 97 -8.50 5.59 4.55
C ASP A 97 -7.40 5.37 3.50
N CYS A 98 -6.22 4.92 3.96
CA CYS A 98 -5.14 4.62 3.04
C CYS A 98 -5.51 3.43 2.16
N ASN A 99 -5.38 3.60 0.86
CA ASN A 99 -5.65 2.57 -0.13
C ASN A 99 -4.38 1.82 -0.56
N ILE A 100 -3.20 2.31 -0.16
CA ILE A 100 -1.91 1.64 -0.36
C ILE A 100 -1.11 1.66 0.94
N ILE A 101 -0.44 0.56 1.25
CA ILE A 101 0.65 0.56 2.24
C ILE A 101 1.97 0.19 1.59
N THR A 102 3.05 0.63 2.20
CA THR A 102 4.40 0.33 1.73
C THR A 102 5.27 -0.20 2.87
N LEU A 103 6.14 -1.15 2.56
CA LEU A 103 7.07 -1.76 3.50
C LEU A 103 8.48 -1.80 2.90
N GLY A 104 9.48 -1.80 3.78
CA GLY A 104 10.89 -1.89 3.41
C GLY A 104 11.46 -3.28 3.69
N SER A 105 11.98 -3.95 2.66
CA SER A 105 12.61 -5.27 2.80
C SER A 105 13.87 -5.27 3.67
N GLN A 106 14.53 -4.12 3.79
CA GLN A 106 15.70 -3.92 4.65
C GLN A 106 15.36 -3.44 6.07
N VAL A 107 14.09 -3.15 6.32
CA VAL A 107 13.61 -2.60 7.60
C VAL A 107 12.73 -3.57 8.36
N THR A 108 11.84 -4.27 7.64
CA THR A 108 10.79 -5.11 8.23
C THR A 108 10.99 -6.56 7.81
N GLY A 109 11.28 -7.44 8.77
CA GLY A 109 11.41 -8.88 8.52
C GLY A 109 10.07 -9.52 8.13
N ASP A 110 10.15 -10.70 7.53
CA ASP A 110 8.99 -11.40 6.91
C ASP A 110 7.83 -11.61 7.87
N MET A 111 8.11 -12.04 9.10
CA MET A 111 7.08 -12.32 10.09
C MET A 111 6.31 -11.08 10.47
N LEU A 112 7.01 -9.98 10.73
CA LEU A 112 6.36 -8.69 11.03
C LEU A 112 5.61 -8.16 9.79
N ALA A 113 6.18 -8.28 8.60
CA ALA A 113 5.51 -7.87 7.37
C ALA A 113 4.17 -8.58 7.17
N LYS A 114 4.10 -9.86 7.43
CA LYS A 114 2.85 -10.66 7.39
C LYS A 114 1.82 -10.11 8.38
N GLU A 115 2.22 -9.78 9.60
CA GLU A 115 1.34 -9.18 10.60
C GLU A 115 0.85 -7.78 10.20
N LEU A 116 1.74 -6.94 9.64
CA LEU A 116 1.38 -5.60 9.18
C LEU A 116 0.37 -5.66 8.03
N ILE A 117 0.60 -6.55 7.06
CA ILE A 117 -0.29 -6.75 5.92
C ILE A 117 -1.65 -7.26 6.39
N SER A 118 -1.69 -8.29 7.26
CA SER A 118 -2.94 -8.78 7.83
C SER A 118 -3.69 -7.70 8.59
N ALA A 119 -3.00 -6.96 9.46
CA ALA A 119 -3.61 -5.88 10.24
C ALA A 119 -4.22 -4.79 9.37
N TYR A 120 -3.60 -4.48 8.22
CA TYR A 120 -4.12 -3.52 7.25
C TYR A 120 -5.27 -4.08 6.43
N LEU A 121 -5.15 -5.31 5.92
CA LEU A 121 -6.15 -5.91 5.03
C LEU A 121 -7.43 -6.31 5.78
N ASP A 122 -7.34 -6.63 7.07
CA ASP A 122 -8.50 -6.99 7.90
C ASP A 122 -9.35 -5.77 8.32
N CYS A 123 -8.84 -4.57 8.10
CA CYS A 123 -9.55 -3.34 8.46
C CYS A 123 -10.41 -2.83 7.31
N THR A 124 -11.55 -2.22 7.67
CA THR A 124 -12.40 -1.47 6.74
C THR A 124 -12.56 -0.05 7.26
N TYR A 125 -12.33 0.93 6.40
CA TYR A 125 -12.58 2.32 6.74
C TYR A 125 -14.08 2.58 6.86
N VAL A 126 -14.48 3.20 7.96
CA VAL A 126 -15.84 3.69 8.16
C VAL A 126 -15.76 5.17 8.49
N TYR A 127 -16.43 5.98 7.71
CA TYR A 127 -16.47 7.43 7.94
C TYR A 127 -16.98 7.74 9.34
N ASN A 128 -16.28 8.60 10.04
CA ASN A 128 -16.71 9.13 11.33
C ASN A 128 -16.30 10.61 11.42
N GLU A 129 -17.04 11.38 12.23
CA GLU A 129 -16.82 12.82 12.32
C GLU A 129 -15.42 13.23 12.79
N ARG A 130 -14.76 12.39 13.57
CA ARG A 130 -13.43 12.71 14.13
C ARG A 130 -12.32 12.65 13.08
N SER A 131 -12.28 11.59 12.28
CA SER A 131 -11.23 11.37 11.28
C SER A 131 -11.70 11.65 9.86
N GLY A 132 -12.98 11.48 9.55
CA GLY A 132 -13.53 11.67 8.22
C GLY A 132 -13.26 13.06 7.65
N LYS A 133 -13.51 14.11 8.41
CA LYS A 133 -13.22 15.49 7.99
C LYS A 133 -11.75 15.75 7.66
N LYS A 134 -10.82 15.01 8.28
CA LYS A 134 -9.39 15.10 7.98
C LYS A 134 -9.05 14.41 6.66
N VAL A 135 -9.68 13.27 6.41
CA VAL A 135 -9.56 12.56 5.13
C VAL A 135 -10.18 13.39 4.01
N ASP A 136 -11.36 14.00 4.26
CA ASP A 136 -11.99 14.91 3.30
C ASP A 136 -11.07 16.06 2.92
N ALA A 137 -10.43 16.71 3.89
CA ALA A 137 -9.50 17.82 3.63
C ALA A 137 -8.28 17.39 2.78
N ILE A 138 -7.78 16.15 2.97
CA ILE A 138 -6.72 15.60 2.13
C ILE A 138 -7.23 15.37 0.71
N ASN A 139 -8.42 14.79 0.57
CA ASN A 139 -9.03 14.51 -0.73
C ASN A 139 -9.37 15.81 -1.48
N ASP A 140 -9.87 16.83 -0.79
CA ASP A 140 -10.19 18.14 -1.37
C ASP A 140 -8.93 18.82 -1.93
N TYR A 141 -7.83 18.76 -1.19
CA TYR A 141 -6.54 19.27 -1.65
C TYR A 141 -6.03 18.51 -2.87
N ASP A 142 -6.12 17.19 -2.83
CA ASP A 142 -5.71 16.32 -3.94
C ASP A 142 -6.56 16.57 -5.20
N ASN A 143 -7.86 16.77 -5.03
CA ASN A 143 -8.77 17.06 -6.13
C ASN A 143 -8.54 18.43 -6.78
N ALA A 144 -7.98 19.38 -6.04
CA ALA A 144 -7.68 20.73 -6.52
C ALA A 144 -6.37 20.82 -7.32
N ARG A 145 -5.55 19.77 -7.34
CA ARG A 145 -4.29 19.72 -8.11
C ARG A 145 -4.52 19.55 -9.60
#